data_dc20aa396ebce6b09a0562e3098144a2
#
_entry.id   dc20aa396ebce6b09a0562e3098144a2
#
_cell.length_a   1.000
_cell.length_b   1.000
_cell.length_c   1.000
_cell.angle_alpha   90.00
_cell.angle_beta   90.00
_cell.angle_gamma   90.00
#
_symmetry.space_group_name_H-M   'P 1'
#
loop_
_entity.id
_entity.type
_entity.pdbx_description
1 polymer ?
#
loop_
_entity_poly.entity_id
_entity_poly.type
_entity_poly.pdbx_seq_one_letter_code
_entity_poly.pdbx_strand_id
1 'polypeptide(L)'
;MDLLRDPYYLAKNAAITAECALQAAAPHLNTTFTDSPALILGWGRIGKYLAKLLSAMGCTVTVAARKEKDRAMLNALGYRAVDFPDVPQTLRHCKLLFNTVPDLPLHSSIVDNWKNGIAIDLASAPGMQGKAVIPGRGLPGKYAPESSGRLIAETVLRLIKEETS
;
A
#
# COMPACT_ATOMS: atom_id res chain seq x y z
N MET A 1 -10.95 11.57 -21.92
CA MET A 1 -10.59 10.24 -21.36
C MET A 1 -9.85 10.42 -20.04
N ASP A 2 -10.33 9.83 -18.94
CA ASP A 2 -9.72 9.91 -17.59
C ASP A 2 -9.48 8.48 -17.06
N LEU A 3 -8.24 8.01 -17.13
CA LEU A 3 -7.86 6.66 -16.71
C LEU A 3 -8.13 6.41 -15.21
N LEU A 4 -8.13 7.47 -14.39
CA LEU A 4 -8.40 7.35 -12.96
C LEU A 4 -9.88 7.07 -12.64
N ARG A 5 -10.75 7.07 -13.63
CA ARG A 5 -12.16 6.63 -13.51
C ARG A 5 -12.39 5.22 -14.04
N ASP A 6 -11.41 4.62 -14.70
CA ASP A 6 -11.52 3.27 -15.24
C ASP A 6 -11.24 2.20 -14.19
N PRO A 7 -12.21 1.33 -13.83
CA PRO A 7 -12.03 0.34 -12.78
C PRO A 7 -10.95 -0.70 -13.08
N TYR A 8 -10.80 -1.07 -14.36
CA TYR A 8 -9.79 -2.03 -14.80
C TYR A 8 -8.38 -1.45 -14.64
N TYR A 9 -8.17 -0.21 -15.12
CA TYR A 9 -6.92 0.52 -14.91
C TYR A 9 -6.59 0.63 -13.43
N LEU A 10 -7.54 1.08 -12.62
CA LEU A 10 -7.33 1.27 -11.18
C LEU A 10 -6.96 -0.03 -10.46
N ALA A 11 -7.58 -1.16 -10.84
CA ALA A 11 -7.26 -2.45 -10.24
C ALA A 11 -5.84 -2.91 -10.59
N LYS A 12 -5.46 -2.86 -11.89
CA LYS A 12 -4.13 -3.26 -12.33
C LYS A 12 -3.03 -2.30 -11.86
N ASN A 13 -3.28 -0.99 -11.89
CA ASN A 13 -2.34 -0.01 -11.36
C ASN A 13 -2.09 -0.19 -9.86
N ALA A 14 -3.09 -0.59 -9.08
CA ALA A 14 -2.92 -0.89 -7.67
C ALA A 14 -2.00 -2.10 -7.43
N ALA A 15 -2.05 -3.13 -8.29
CA ALA A 15 -1.14 -4.27 -8.22
C ALA A 15 0.30 -3.83 -8.51
N ILE A 16 0.53 -3.09 -9.60
CA ILE A 16 1.86 -2.54 -9.94
C ILE A 16 2.38 -1.66 -8.80
N THR A 17 1.53 -0.78 -8.25
CA THR A 17 1.90 0.10 -7.14
C THR A 17 2.34 -0.69 -5.90
N ALA A 18 1.63 -1.77 -5.57
CA ALA A 18 1.98 -2.62 -4.43
C ALA A 18 3.35 -3.30 -4.61
N GLU A 19 3.63 -3.85 -5.80
CA GLU A 19 4.94 -4.43 -6.11
C GLU A 19 6.06 -3.38 -6.06
N CYS A 20 5.84 -2.20 -6.64
CA CYS A 20 6.79 -1.10 -6.59
C CYS A 20 7.05 -0.59 -5.17
N ALA A 21 6.04 -0.64 -4.28
CA ALA A 21 6.22 -0.30 -2.87
C ALA A 21 7.16 -1.27 -2.16
N LEU A 22 7.09 -2.56 -2.46
CA LEU A 22 8.02 -3.56 -1.93
C LEU A 22 9.44 -3.35 -2.46
N GLN A 23 9.59 -3.03 -3.74
CA GLN A 23 10.88 -2.68 -4.33
C GLN A 23 11.48 -1.42 -3.68
N ALA A 24 10.64 -0.42 -3.37
CA ALA A 24 11.09 0.79 -2.68
C ALA A 24 11.49 0.51 -1.22
N ALA A 25 10.85 -0.45 -0.55
CA ALA A 25 11.18 -0.83 0.83
C ALA A 25 12.46 -1.67 0.93
N ALA A 26 12.68 -2.58 -0.01
CA ALA A 26 13.74 -3.59 0.04
C ALA A 26 15.14 -3.03 0.31
N PRO A 27 15.62 -1.94 -0.33
CA PRO A 27 16.96 -1.39 -0.08
C PRO A 27 17.18 -0.86 1.35
N HIS A 28 16.12 -0.63 2.10
CA HIS A 28 16.15 -0.09 3.46
C HIS A 28 16.03 -1.19 4.53
N LEU A 29 15.76 -2.44 4.13
CA LEU A 29 15.67 -3.57 5.03
C LEU A 29 17.04 -4.19 5.26
N ASN A 30 17.39 -4.42 6.54
CA ASN A 30 18.56 -5.21 6.94
C ASN A 30 18.19 -6.68 7.22
N THR A 31 16.95 -7.07 6.98
CA THR A 31 16.38 -8.40 7.20
C THR A 31 15.54 -8.81 6.00
N THR A 32 15.10 -10.06 5.94
CA THR A 32 14.15 -10.51 4.92
C THR A 32 12.75 -9.93 5.19
N PHE A 33 11.87 -9.98 4.18
CA PHE A 33 10.46 -9.63 4.39
C PHE A 33 9.79 -10.58 5.41
N THR A 34 10.16 -11.86 5.44
CA THR A 34 9.68 -12.84 6.41
C THR A 34 9.91 -12.38 7.86
N ASP A 35 11.08 -11.80 8.12
CA ASP A 35 11.49 -11.32 9.46
C ASP A 35 11.12 -9.85 9.71
N SER A 36 10.29 -9.28 8.85
CA SER A 36 9.91 -7.87 8.89
C SER A 36 8.40 -7.71 9.02
N PRO A 37 7.82 -7.83 10.23
CA PRO A 37 6.38 -7.64 10.43
C PRO A 37 5.92 -6.31 9.85
N ALA A 38 4.80 -6.34 9.11
CA ALA A 38 4.27 -5.21 8.38
C ALA A 38 2.90 -4.77 8.91
N LEU A 39 2.72 -3.46 8.99
CA LEU A 39 1.43 -2.82 9.22
C LEU A 39 0.99 -2.10 7.95
N ILE A 40 -0.19 -2.41 7.48
CA ILE A 40 -0.84 -1.75 6.34
C ILE A 40 -1.99 -0.90 6.87
N LEU A 41 -1.98 0.39 6.54
CA LEU A 41 -3.08 1.29 6.85
C LEU A 41 -4.02 1.36 5.65
N GLY A 42 -5.24 0.83 5.82
CA GLY A 42 -6.29 0.80 4.81
C GLY A 42 -6.47 -0.56 4.13
N TRP A 43 -7.74 -0.88 3.83
CA TRP A 43 -8.16 -2.12 3.14
C TRP A 43 -8.74 -1.82 1.75
N GLY A 44 -8.11 -0.88 1.05
CA GLY A 44 -8.41 -0.54 -0.34
C GLY A 44 -7.71 -1.47 -1.35
N ARG A 45 -7.74 -1.11 -2.62
CA ARG A 45 -7.11 -1.89 -3.70
C ARG A 45 -5.63 -2.17 -3.44
N ILE A 46 -4.84 -1.13 -3.16
CA ILE A 46 -3.39 -1.27 -2.90
C ILE A 46 -3.15 -2.09 -1.62
N GLY A 47 -3.88 -1.80 -0.53
CA GLY A 47 -3.73 -2.53 0.73
C GLY A 47 -3.98 -4.03 0.61
N LYS A 48 -4.97 -4.44 -0.21
CA LYS A 48 -5.27 -5.85 -0.49
C LYS A 48 -4.14 -6.54 -1.24
N TYR A 49 -3.56 -5.89 -2.25
CA TYR A 49 -2.41 -6.45 -2.99
C TYR A 49 -1.17 -6.55 -2.11
N LEU A 50 -0.87 -5.50 -1.32
CA LEU A 50 0.24 -5.54 -0.36
C LEU A 50 0.10 -6.68 0.64
N ALA A 51 -1.07 -6.86 1.25
CA ALA A 51 -1.32 -7.92 2.20
C ALA A 51 -1.08 -9.30 1.57
N LYS A 52 -1.58 -9.52 0.35
CA LYS A 52 -1.37 -10.76 -0.41
C LYS A 52 0.11 -11.01 -0.70
N LEU A 53 0.83 -10.02 -1.22
CA LEU A 53 2.24 -10.16 -1.59
C LEU A 53 3.13 -10.40 -0.37
N LEU A 54 2.97 -9.61 0.68
CA LEU A 54 3.73 -9.75 1.91
C LEU A 54 3.48 -11.10 2.58
N SER A 55 2.22 -11.56 2.63
CA SER A 55 1.89 -12.89 3.17
C SER A 55 2.50 -14.01 2.34
N ALA A 56 2.49 -13.89 1.00
CA ALA A 56 3.13 -14.88 0.13
C ALA A 56 4.65 -14.97 0.34
N MET A 57 5.28 -13.89 0.82
CA MET A 57 6.70 -13.88 1.22
C MET A 57 6.92 -14.32 2.67
N GLY A 58 5.89 -14.81 3.38
CA GLY A 58 5.97 -15.24 4.77
C GLY A 58 6.00 -14.11 5.80
N CYS A 59 5.74 -12.87 5.41
CA CYS A 59 5.70 -11.74 6.31
C CYS A 59 4.45 -11.80 7.22
N THR A 60 4.63 -11.49 8.51
CA THR A 60 3.50 -11.28 9.41
C THR A 60 2.82 -9.96 9.10
N VAL A 61 1.58 -10.02 8.59
CA VAL A 61 0.83 -8.85 8.15
C VAL A 61 -0.29 -8.50 9.13
N THR A 62 -0.30 -7.25 9.57
CA THR A 62 -1.42 -6.64 10.28
C THR A 62 -2.02 -5.53 9.41
N VAL A 63 -3.35 -5.43 9.36
CA VAL A 63 -4.05 -4.40 8.59
C VAL A 63 -4.92 -3.56 9.52
N ALA A 64 -4.76 -2.24 9.45
CA ALA A 64 -5.64 -1.31 10.13
C ALA A 64 -6.79 -0.90 9.21
N ALA A 65 -8.03 -1.10 9.66
CA ALA A 65 -9.22 -0.73 8.91
C ALA A 65 -10.28 -0.10 9.83
N ARG A 66 -10.87 1.03 9.39
CA ARG A 66 -11.87 1.77 10.17
C ARG A 66 -13.19 1.01 10.34
N LYS A 67 -13.62 0.33 9.28
CA LYS A 67 -14.94 -0.34 9.27
C LYS A 67 -14.82 -1.71 9.92
N GLU A 68 -15.70 -1.98 10.87
CA GLU A 68 -15.77 -3.29 11.54
C GLU A 68 -15.96 -4.44 10.56
N LYS A 69 -16.80 -4.27 9.53
CA LYS A 69 -16.99 -5.27 8.48
C LYS A 69 -15.71 -5.62 7.73
N ASP A 70 -14.80 -4.63 7.52
CA ASP A 70 -13.53 -4.86 6.84
C ASP A 70 -12.58 -5.64 7.78
N ARG A 71 -12.59 -5.33 9.09
CA ARG A 71 -11.83 -6.09 10.09
C ARG A 71 -12.33 -7.53 10.23
N ALA A 72 -13.64 -7.74 10.20
CA ALA A 72 -14.23 -9.08 10.20
C ALA A 72 -13.80 -9.88 8.97
N MET A 73 -13.82 -9.27 7.78
CA MET A 73 -13.35 -9.90 6.55
C MET A 73 -11.85 -10.22 6.62
N LEU A 74 -11.03 -9.30 7.11
CA LEU A 74 -9.59 -9.51 7.29
C LEU A 74 -9.30 -10.73 8.18
N ASN A 75 -9.98 -10.83 9.32
CA ASN A 75 -9.85 -11.96 10.23
C ASN A 75 -10.28 -13.29 9.57
N ALA A 76 -11.38 -13.28 8.80
CA ALA A 76 -11.83 -14.44 8.05
C ALA A 76 -10.83 -14.88 6.97
N LEU A 77 -10.05 -13.96 6.41
CA LEU A 77 -8.97 -14.23 5.45
C LEU A 77 -7.64 -14.62 6.12
N GLY A 78 -7.59 -14.69 7.46
CA GLY A 78 -6.40 -15.06 8.22
C GLY A 78 -5.43 -13.90 8.50
N TYR A 79 -5.81 -12.66 8.23
CA TYR A 79 -5.00 -11.49 8.58
C TYR A 79 -5.33 -10.99 9.99
N ARG A 80 -4.32 -10.50 10.69
CA ARG A 80 -4.58 -9.74 11.91
C ARG A 80 -5.15 -8.36 11.54
N ALA A 81 -6.30 -8.02 12.10
CA ALA A 81 -6.96 -6.74 11.88
C ALA A 81 -6.99 -5.91 13.17
N VAL A 82 -6.75 -4.60 13.03
CA VAL A 82 -6.81 -3.65 14.14
C VAL A 82 -7.61 -2.41 13.73
N ASP A 83 -8.10 -1.66 14.71
CA ASP A 83 -8.68 -0.34 14.45
C ASP A 83 -7.58 0.74 14.51
N PHE A 84 -7.88 1.93 13.97
CA PHE A 84 -6.90 3.02 13.89
C PHE A 84 -6.38 3.51 15.25
N PRO A 85 -7.18 3.58 16.33
CA PRO A 85 -6.67 3.90 17.66
C PRO A 85 -5.55 2.95 18.16
N ASP A 86 -5.53 1.70 17.68
CA ASP A 86 -4.55 0.69 18.09
C ASP A 86 -3.25 0.73 17.25
N VAL A 87 -3.23 1.56 16.20
CA VAL A 87 -2.06 1.68 15.29
C VAL A 87 -0.77 2.04 16.04
N PRO A 88 -0.73 3.02 16.98
CA PRO A 88 0.51 3.38 17.66
C PRO A 88 1.12 2.23 18.47
N GLN A 89 0.28 1.42 19.11
CA GLN A 89 0.73 0.26 19.87
C GLN A 89 1.19 -0.87 18.93
N THR A 90 0.45 -1.13 17.86
CA THR A 90 0.75 -2.17 16.87
C THR A 90 2.07 -1.86 16.16
N LEU A 91 2.32 -0.61 15.82
CA LEU A 91 3.50 -0.17 15.11
C LEU A 91 4.82 -0.50 15.84
N ARG A 92 4.80 -0.53 17.17
CA ARG A 92 5.97 -0.87 17.99
C ARG A 92 6.54 -2.27 17.69
N HIS A 93 5.72 -3.16 17.17
CA HIS A 93 6.08 -4.55 16.83
C HIS A 93 6.31 -4.74 15.32
N CYS A 94 6.26 -3.68 14.53
CA CYS A 94 6.42 -3.73 13.07
C CYS A 94 7.76 -3.13 12.65
N LYS A 95 8.26 -3.59 11.52
CA LYS A 95 9.42 -3.01 10.81
C LYS A 95 9.01 -2.26 9.54
N LEU A 96 7.84 -2.57 9.00
CA LEU A 96 7.30 -1.97 7.78
C LEU A 96 5.96 -1.31 8.06
N LEU A 97 5.76 -0.13 7.51
CA LEU A 97 4.51 0.61 7.53
C LEU A 97 4.17 1.07 6.11
N PHE A 98 3.03 0.62 5.60
CA PHE A 98 2.49 1.07 4.32
C PHE A 98 1.19 1.84 4.55
N ASN A 99 1.18 3.12 4.22
CA ASN A 99 -0.05 3.90 4.25
C ASN A 99 -0.73 3.90 2.88
N THR A 100 -2.00 3.53 2.83
CA THR A 100 -2.84 3.61 1.63
C THR A 100 -4.07 4.50 1.82
N VAL A 101 -4.15 5.21 2.96
CA VAL A 101 -5.28 6.06 3.34
C VAL A 101 -4.90 7.53 3.18
N PRO A 102 -5.61 8.30 2.34
CA PRO A 102 -5.48 9.75 2.31
C PRO A 102 -6.00 10.35 3.64
N ASP A 103 -5.50 11.54 3.99
CA ASP A 103 -5.92 12.28 5.19
C ASP A 103 -5.84 11.44 6.47
N LEU A 104 -4.71 10.76 6.65
CA LEU A 104 -4.48 9.87 7.77
C LEU A 104 -4.45 10.66 9.09
N PRO A 105 -5.27 10.28 10.10
CA PRO A 105 -5.27 10.91 11.41
C PRO A 105 -4.12 10.41 12.31
N LEU A 106 -2.93 10.21 11.74
CA LEU A 106 -1.71 9.85 12.46
C LEU A 106 -0.84 11.09 12.62
N HIS A 107 -0.58 11.44 13.86
CA HIS A 107 0.35 12.52 14.16
C HIS A 107 1.76 12.14 13.70
N SER A 108 2.49 13.04 13.03
CA SER A 108 3.84 12.81 12.52
C SER A 108 4.80 12.26 13.57
N SER A 109 4.66 12.70 14.83
CA SER A 109 5.47 12.22 15.95
C SER A 109 5.42 10.69 16.17
N ILE A 110 4.35 10.01 15.75
CA ILE A 110 4.24 8.54 15.88
C ILE A 110 5.26 7.88 14.95
N VAL A 111 5.37 8.37 13.73
CA VAL A 111 6.32 7.85 12.73
C VAL A 111 7.75 8.31 13.06
N ASP A 112 7.93 9.56 13.47
CA ASP A 112 9.26 10.12 13.82
C ASP A 112 9.87 9.44 15.06
N ASN A 113 9.05 9.01 16.01
CA ASN A 113 9.48 8.28 17.19
C ASN A 113 9.61 6.75 16.99
N TRP A 114 9.13 6.24 15.86
CA TRP A 114 9.25 4.84 15.50
C TRP A 114 10.62 4.56 14.88
N LYS A 115 11.60 4.36 15.74
CA LYS A 115 12.99 4.12 15.35
C LYS A 115 13.13 2.75 14.69
N ASN A 116 13.97 2.69 13.65
CA ASN A 116 14.32 1.47 12.91
C ASN A 116 13.19 0.86 12.05
N GLY A 117 12.13 1.60 11.79
CA GLY A 117 11.08 1.20 10.86
C GLY A 117 11.18 1.91 9.51
N ILE A 118 10.55 1.32 8.51
CA ILE A 118 10.46 1.85 7.13
C ILE A 118 9.02 2.18 6.84
N ALA A 119 8.74 3.45 6.61
CA ALA A 119 7.41 3.95 6.29
C ALA A 119 7.31 4.34 4.83
N ILE A 120 6.26 3.88 4.13
CA ILE A 120 5.98 4.24 2.73
C ILE A 120 4.56 4.81 2.65
N ASP A 121 4.43 6.01 2.10
CA ASP A 121 3.14 6.66 1.90
C ASP A 121 2.65 6.49 0.47
N LEU A 122 1.68 5.61 0.26
CA LEU A 122 1.07 5.27 -1.03
C LEU A 122 -0.27 5.98 -1.26
N ALA A 123 -0.66 6.85 -0.35
CA ALA A 123 -1.92 7.58 -0.49
C ALA A 123 -1.89 8.54 -1.69
N SER A 124 -3.05 8.76 -2.31
CA SER A 124 -3.21 9.69 -3.45
C SER A 124 -2.97 11.15 -3.08
N ALA A 125 -3.25 11.52 -1.84
CA ALA A 125 -2.87 12.78 -1.20
C ALA A 125 -1.88 12.48 -0.08
N PRO A 126 -1.01 13.44 0.33
CA PRO A 126 -0.09 13.20 1.44
C PRO A 126 -0.86 12.76 2.69
N GLY A 127 -0.65 11.51 3.09
CA GLY A 127 -1.32 10.93 4.26
C GLY A 127 -0.41 10.82 5.47
N MET A 128 0.86 10.49 5.25
CA MET A 128 1.89 10.45 6.28
C MET A 128 2.92 11.56 6.07
N GLN A 129 3.29 12.22 7.17
CA GLN A 129 4.38 13.19 7.21
C GLN A 129 5.43 12.69 8.20
N GLY A 130 6.70 12.86 7.87
CA GLY A 130 7.83 12.51 8.72
C GLY A 130 9.14 12.44 7.93
N LYS A 131 10.27 12.63 8.62
CA LYS A 131 11.60 12.67 7.98
C LYS A 131 12.03 11.33 7.36
N ALA A 132 11.47 10.23 7.86
CA ALA A 132 11.81 8.87 7.43
C ALA A 132 10.74 8.23 6.53
N VAL A 133 9.77 9.01 6.03
CA VAL A 133 8.71 8.51 5.15
C VAL A 133 9.17 8.54 3.70
N ILE A 134 9.12 7.39 3.05
CA ILE A 134 9.38 7.24 1.61
C ILE A 134 8.10 7.63 0.86
N PRO A 135 8.13 8.64 -0.01
CA PRO A 135 6.96 9.01 -0.78
C PRO A 135 6.68 7.97 -1.86
N GLY A 136 5.44 7.48 -1.89
CA GLY A 136 4.97 6.46 -2.84
C GLY A 136 4.45 7.01 -4.16
N ARG A 137 4.41 8.32 -4.32
CA ARG A 137 3.93 8.95 -5.57
C ARG A 137 4.91 8.67 -6.71
N GLY A 138 4.39 8.19 -7.83
CA GLY A 138 5.19 7.91 -9.03
C GLY A 138 6.02 6.62 -8.99
N LEU A 139 5.88 5.77 -7.97
CA LEU A 139 6.60 4.49 -7.89
C LEU A 139 6.44 3.60 -9.13
N PRO A 140 5.24 3.43 -9.74
CA PRO A 140 5.11 2.65 -10.96
C PRO A 140 5.98 3.15 -12.12
N GLY A 141 6.05 4.45 -12.33
CA GLY A 141 6.92 5.04 -13.37
C GLY A 141 8.42 4.90 -13.06
N LYS A 142 8.79 4.84 -11.77
CA LYS A 142 10.19 4.72 -11.34
C LYS A 142 10.69 3.27 -11.35
N TYR A 143 9.90 2.33 -10.84
CA TYR A 143 10.33 0.95 -10.60
C TYR A 143 9.82 -0.04 -11.65
N ALA A 144 8.72 0.26 -12.34
CA ALA A 144 8.12 -0.60 -13.35
C ALA A 144 7.59 0.20 -14.57
N PRO A 145 8.44 1.00 -15.26
CA PRO A 145 7.99 1.90 -16.33
C PRO A 145 7.36 1.14 -17.51
N GLU A 146 7.88 -0.03 -17.87
CA GLU A 146 7.31 -0.84 -18.96
C GLU A 146 5.91 -1.37 -18.61
N SER A 147 5.73 -1.94 -17.40
CA SER A 147 4.44 -2.45 -16.94
C SER A 147 3.41 -1.34 -16.85
N SER A 148 3.82 -0.18 -16.32
CA SER A 148 2.97 1.00 -16.21
C SER A 148 2.58 1.56 -17.58
N GLY A 149 3.54 1.70 -18.50
CA GLY A 149 3.32 2.18 -19.86
C GLY A 149 2.42 1.25 -20.66
N ARG A 150 2.64 -0.07 -20.56
CA ARG A 150 1.80 -1.09 -21.20
C ARG A 150 0.35 -1.01 -20.69
N LEU A 151 0.15 -0.93 -19.39
CA LEU A 151 -1.19 -0.80 -18.81
C LEU A 151 -1.92 0.46 -19.30
N ILE A 152 -1.22 1.60 -19.40
CA ILE A 152 -1.79 2.84 -19.95
C ILE A 152 -2.19 2.63 -21.40
N ALA A 153 -1.31 2.09 -22.25
CA ALA A 153 -1.57 1.86 -23.66
C ALA A 153 -2.76 0.90 -23.88
N GLU A 154 -2.78 -0.23 -23.19
CA GLU A 154 -3.87 -1.21 -23.26
C GLU A 154 -5.21 -0.58 -22.86
N THR A 155 -5.22 0.23 -21.79
CA THR A 155 -6.43 0.89 -21.32
C THR A 155 -6.94 1.91 -22.32
N VAL A 156 -6.05 2.76 -22.86
CA VAL A 156 -6.40 3.76 -23.87
C VAL A 156 -7.00 3.10 -25.12
N LEU A 157 -6.33 2.05 -25.65
CA LEU A 157 -6.82 1.34 -26.85
C LEU A 157 -8.18 0.69 -26.62
N ARG A 158 -8.43 0.14 -25.41
CA ARG A 158 -9.72 -0.44 -25.06
C ARG A 158 -10.81 0.63 -25.02
N LEU A 159 -10.58 1.75 -24.34
CA LEU A 159 -11.56 2.83 -24.22
C LEU A 159 -11.90 3.47 -25.57
N ILE A 160 -10.92 3.64 -26.47
CA ILE A 160 -11.18 4.12 -27.82
C ILE A 160 -12.10 3.16 -28.60
N LYS A 161 -11.88 1.86 -28.49
CA LYS A 161 -12.74 0.85 -29.14
C LYS A 161 -14.18 0.88 -28.62
N GLU A 162 -14.35 1.05 -27.30
CA GLU A 162 -15.68 1.14 -26.66
C GLU A 162 -16.45 2.41 -27.10
N GLU A 163 -15.75 3.54 -27.32
CA GLU A 163 -16.36 4.78 -27.80
C GLU A 163 -16.76 4.73 -29.32
N THR A 164 -16.17 3.81 -30.09
CA THR A 164 -16.40 3.67 -31.53
C THR A 164 -17.35 2.53 -31.91
N SER A 165 -17.83 1.77 -30.96
CA SER A 165 -18.77 0.63 -31.11
C SER A 165 -20.18 1.01 -30.69
#